data_8c5528a300218e82ac9bac66f91781a7
#
_entry.id   8c5528a300218e82ac9bac66f91781a7
#
_cell.length_a   1.000
_cell.length_b   1.000
_cell.length_c   1.000
_cell.angle_alpha   90.00
_cell.angle_beta   90.00
_cell.angle_gamma   90.00
#
_symmetry.space_group_name_H-M   'P 1'
#
loop_
_entity.id
_entity.type
_entity.pdbx_description
1 polymer ?
#
loop_
_entity_poly.entity_id
_entity_poly.type
_entity_poly.pdbx_seq_one_letter_code
_entity_poly.pdbx_strand_id
1 'polypeptide(L)'
;MNCSRNDVVLLPIPFSDLTSHKVRPAIVVGHAPDPRDLFVVPIPSRLQQATFPLRDWKACGLNVPSAVKGQLATVESRLIRRVTGHLGKADATQLDHHLRRWLGLQD
;
A
#
# COMPACT_ATOMS: atom_id res chain seq x y z
N MET A 1 14.91 -6.67 1.87
CA MET A 1 13.77 -7.57 1.65
C MET A 1 13.22 -7.33 0.25
N ASN A 2 13.07 -8.39 -0.51
CA ASN A 2 12.53 -8.29 -1.87
C ASN A 2 11.01 -8.25 -1.83
N CYS A 3 10.45 -7.18 -2.36
CA CYS A 3 9.01 -7.02 -2.45
C CYS A 3 8.58 -6.89 -3.90
N SER A 4 7.44 -7.46 -4.22
CA SER A 4 6.85 -7.40 -5.54
C SER A 4 5.64 -6.48 -5.53
N ARG A 5 5.28 -5.96 -6.68
CA ARG A 5 4.05 -5.20 -6.82
C ARG A 5 2.86 -6.00 -6.28
N ASN A 6 1.97 -5.32 -5.58
CA ASN A 6 0.78 -5.87 -4.92
C ASN A 6 1.06 -6.63 -3.63
N ASP A 7 2.31 -6.68 -3.17
CA ASP A 7 2.59 -7.16 -1.81
C ASP A 7 2.06 -6.17 -0.79
N VAL A 8 1.51 -6.70 0.30
CA VAL A 8 1.11 -5.91 1.45
C VAL A 8 2.21 -6.03 2.49
N VAL A 9 2.70 -4.88 2.95
CA VAL A 9 3.87 -4.81 3.83
C VAL A 9 3.55 -3.99 5.06
N LEU A 10 4.27 -4.26 6.16
CA LEU A 10 4.21 -3.46 7.37
C LEU A 10 5.48 -2.63 7.48
N LEU A 11 5.32 -1.34 7.71
CA LEU A 11 6.46 -0.44 7.90
C LEU A 11 6.00 0.80 8.67
N PRO A 12 6.95 1.50 9.33
CA PRO A 12 6.63 2.81 9.91
C PRO A 12 6.43 3.82 8.80
N ILE A 13 5.23 4.41 8.73
CA ILE A 13 4.87 5.38 7.70
C ILE A 13 4.63 6.73 8.34
N PRO A 14 5.48 7.74 8.09
CA PRO A 14 5.31 9.07 8.67
C PRO A 14 4.45 9.99 7.80
N PHE A 15 3.40 9.50 7.18
CA PHE A 15 2.62 10.29 6.22
C PHE A 15 1.80 11.40 6.88
N SER A 16 1.21 11.12 8.02
CA SER A 16 0.26 12.04 8.62
C SER A 16 0.67 12.53 10.00
N ASP A 17 1.68 11.89 10.59
CA ASP A 17 2.16 12.25 11.92
C ASP A 17 3.64 11.91 12.03
N LEU A 18 4.48 12.95 11.93
CA LEU A 18 5.93 12.79 11.97
C LEU A 18 6.44 12.30 13.33
N THR A 19 5.62 12.39 14.36
CA THR A 19 6.00 11.90 15.68
C THR A 19 5.60 10.45 15.93
N SER A 20 4.80 9.88 15.04
CA SER A 20 4.32 8.52 15.19
C SER A 20 5.34 7.53 14.66
N HIS A 21 5.64 6.51 15.47
CA HIS A 21 6.50 5.39 15.06
C HIS A 21 5.68 4.12 14.87
N LYS A 22 4.37 4.23 14.74
CA LYS A 22 3.50 3.07 14.57
C LYS A 22 3.72 2.43 13.21
N VAL A 23 3.81 1.11 13.22
CA VAL A 23 3.90 0.32 12.00
C VAL A 23 2.52 0.22 11.38
N ARG A 24 2.42 0.47 10.08
CA ARG A 24 1.16 0.50 9.35
C ARG A 24 1.28 -0.36 8.09
N PRO A 25 0.16 -0.92 7.62
CA PRO A 25 0.17 -1.63 6.35
C PRO A 25 0.14 -0.67 5.17
N ALA A 26 0.81 -1.08 4.10
CA ALA A 26 0.80 -0.38 2.82
C ALA A 26 0.94 -1.41 1.70
N ILE A 27 0.56 -1.00 0.50
CA ILE A 27 0.64 -1.87 -0.68
C ILE A 27 1.77 -1.37 -1.56
N VAL A 28 2.68 -2.26 -1.94
CA VAL A 28 3.72 -1.94 -2.91
C VAL A 28 3.07 -1.83 -4.29
N VAL A 29 3.22 -0.68 -4.93
CA VAL A 29 2.64 -0.43 -6.25
C VAL A 29 3.69 -0.35 -7.35
N GLY A 30 4.95 -0.24 -7.00
CA GLY A 30 6.02 -0.21 -7.98
C GLY A 30 7.37 -0.02 -7.34
N HIS A 31 8.39 0.03 -8.19
CA HIS A 31 9.77 0.23 -7.77
C HIS A 31 10.25 1.58 -8.29
N ALA A 32 10.90 2.35 -7.42
CA ALA A 32 11.48 3.63 -7.79
C ALA A 32 12.76 3.42 -8.61
N PRO A 33 13.22 4.44 -9.35
CA PRO A 33 14.49 4.33 -10.06
C PRO A 33 15.66 3.98 -9.16
N ASP A 34 15.69 4.51 -7.93
CA ASP A 34 16.68 4.08 -6.94
C ASP A 34 16.25 2.70 -6.40
N PRO A 35 17.10 1.66 -6.53
CA PRO A 35 16.70 0.31 -6.11
C PRO A 35 16.47 0.15 -4.62
N ARG A 36 16.83 1.15 -3.81
CA ARG A 36 16.55 1.14 -2.37
C ARG A 36 15.14 1.59 -2.03
N ASP A 37 14.42 2.15 -3.00
CA ASP A 37 13.12 2.77 -2.78
C ASP A 37 12.00 2.02 -3.45
N LEU A 38 10.83 2.08 -2.83
CA LEU A 38 9.59 1.51 -3.36
C LEU A 38 8.51 2.57 -3.38
N PHE A 39 7.60 2.46 -4.34
CA PHE A 39 6.36 3.23 -4.34
C PHE A 39 5.27 2.43 -3.64
N VAL A 40 4.58 3.08 -2.73
CA VAL A 40 3.51 2.43 -1.95
C VAL A 40 2.29 3.32 -1.84
N VAL A 41 1.15 2.70 -1.53
CA VAL A 41 -0.08 3.39 -1.10
C VAL A 41 -0.46 2.86 0.27
N PRO A 42 -0.89 3.70 1.20
CA PRO A 42 -1.18 3.26 2.55
C PRO A 42 -2.56 2.62 2.68
N ILE A 43 -2.69 1.77 3.68
CA ILE A 43 -3.97 1.24 4.14
C ILE A 43 -4.22 1.89 5.51
N PRO A 44 -5.04 2.96 5.56
CA PRO A 44 -5.21 3.71 6.79
C PRO A 44 -5.98 2.92 7.84
N SER A 45 -5.78 3.26 9.10
CA SER A 45 -6.50 2.64 10.21
C SER A 45 -7.95 3.10 10.30
N ARG A 46 -8.30 4.21 9.63
CA ARG A 46 -9.65 4.78 9.64
C ARG A 46 -10.25 4.73 8.25
N LEU A 47 -11.40 4.07 8.12
CA LEU A 47 -12.05 3.87 6.83
C LEU A 47 -12.49 5.19 6.18
N GLN A 48 -12.83 6.20 6.98
CA GLN A 48 -13.24 7.48 6.42
C GLN A 48 -12.11 8.24 5.71
N GLN A 49 -10.87 7.81 5.88
CA GLN A 49 -9.74 8.37 5.14
C GLN A 49 -9.45 7.61 3.84
N ALA A 50 -10.22 6.57 3.56
CA ALA A 50 -9.95 5.66 2.47
C ALA A 50 -10.66 6.08 1.17
N THR A 51 -10.10 5.61 0.05
CA THR A 51 -10.65 5.85 -1.29
C THR A 51 -11.51 4.68 -1.75
N PHE A 52 -11.06 3.45 -1.54
CA PHE A 52 -11.84 2.28 -1.91
C PHE A 52 -11.54 1.09 -0.99
N PRO A 53 -12.54 0.20 -0.77
CA PRO A 53 -12.35 -0.94 0.13
C PRO A 53 -11.63 -2.09 -0.55
N LEU A 54 -10.92 -2.89 0.25
CA LEU A 54 -10.37 -4.17 -0.19
C LEU A 54 -11.44 -5.24 -0.03
N ARG A 55 -11.64 -6.05 -1.06
CA ARG A 55 -12.58 -7.17 -1.02
C ARG A 55 -12.01 -8.33 -0.22
N ASP A 56 -10.73 -8.64 -0.44
CA ASP A 56 -10.10 -9.78 0.18
C ASP A 56 -8.96 -9.31 1.10
N TRP A 57 -9.36 -8.58 2.13
CA TRP A 57 -8.41 -8.08 3.11
C TRP A 57 -7.73 -9.20 3.90
N LYS A 58 -8.36 -10.38 3.98
CA LYS A 58 -7.74 -11.54 4.64
C LYS A 58 -6.53 -12.07 3.87
N ALA A 59 -6.61 -12.13 2.55
CA ALA A 59 -5.47 -12.52 1.72
C ALA A 59 -4.29 -11.55 1.88
N CYS A 60 -4.57 -10.32 2.24
CA CYS A 60 -3.54 -9.31 2.51
C CYS A 60 -2.87 -9.50 3.87
N GLY A 61 -3.30 -10.48 4.66
CA GLY A 61 -2.79 -10.70 6.00
C GLY A 61 -3.27 -9.68 7.02
N LEU A 62 -4.42 -9.04 6.75
CA LEU A 62 -5.02 -8.04 7.64
C LEU A 62 -6.06 -8.70 8.54
N ASN A 63 -6.29 -8.10 9.71
CA ASN A 63 -7.15 -8.68 10.73
C ASN A 63 -8.58 -8.13 10.72
N VAL A 64 -8.81 -7.04 10.00
CA VAL A 64 -10.09 -6.33 9.96
C VAL A 64 -10.36 -5.88 8.54
N PRO A 65 -11.65 -5.64 8.21
CA PRO A 65 -11.97 -5.00 6.93
C PRO A 65 -11.18 -3.72 6.75
N SER A 66 -10.57 -3.57 5.59
CA SER A 66 -9.61 -2.50 5.33
C SER A 66 -9.86 -1.88 3.97
N ALA A 67 -9.33 -0.68 3.77
CA ALA A 67 -9.50 0.06 2.53
C ALA A 67 -8.21 0.82 2.20
N VAL A 68 -8.06 1.16 0.94
CA VAL A 68 -6.86 1.82 0.40
C VAL A 68 -7.08 3.33 0.35
N LYS A 69 -6.05 4.08 0.70
CA LYS A 69 -6.06 5.54 0.55
C LYS A 69 -5.32 5.92 -0.72
N GLY A 70 -5.91 6.85 -1.49
CA GLY A 70 -5.30 7.37 -2.70
C GLY A 70 -4.18 8.35 -2.40
N GLN A 71 -3.08 7.85 -1.88
CA GLN A 71 -1.90 8.63 -1.53
C GLN A 71 -0.66 7.85 -1.95
N LEU A 72 0.05 8.35 -2.94
CA LEU A 72 1.27 7.69 -3.42
C LEU A 72 2.46 8.23 -2.64
N ALA A 73 3.34 7.33 -2.20
CA ALA A 73 4.53 7.71 -1.46
C ALA A 73 5.72 6.85 -1.86
N THR A 74 6.91 7.40 -1.64
CA THR A 74 8.16 6.69 -1.80
C THR A 74 8.68 6.34 -0.41
N VAL A 75 9.04 5.08 -0.21
CA VAL A 75 9.58 4.61 1.07
C VAL A 75 10.85 3.82 0.82
N GLU A 76 11.76 3.84 1.80
CA GLU A 76 12.95 3.01 1.73
C GLU A 76 12.60 1.56 2.05
N SER A 77 13.02 0.63 1.19
CA SER A 77 12.71 -0.79 1.38
C SER A 77 13.23 -1.35 2.70
N ARG A 78 14.34 -0.79 3.22
CA ARG A 78 14.90 -1.24 4.50
C ARG A 78 13.98 -1.03 5.70
N LEU A 79 12.97 -0.15 5.55
CA LEU A 79 12.02 0.12 6.63
C LEU A 79 10.92 -0.94 6.73
N ILE A 80 10.80 -1.80 5.74
CA ILE A 80 9.78 -2.84 5.75
C ILE A 80 10.11 -3.89 6.80
N ARG A 81 9.15 -4.11 7.69
CA ARG A 81 9.27 -5.08 8.79
C ARG A 81 8.98 -6.49 8.31
N ARG A 82 7.93 -6.63 7.48
CA ARG A 82 7.58 -7.92 6.88
C ARG A 82 6.55 -7.74 5.77
N VAL A 83 6.43 -8.75 4.94
CA VAL A 83 5.34 -8.91 3.98
C VAL A 83 4.25 -9.74 4.66
N THR A 84 3.02 -9.20 4.74
CA THR A 84 1.92 -9.89 5.40
C THR A 84 1.10 -10.75 4.45
N GLY A 85 1.12 -10.43 3.17
CA GLY A 85 0.35 -11.11 2.16
C GLY A 85 0.39 -10.32 0.86
N HIS A 86 -0.54 -10.57 -0.02
CA HIS A 86 -0.72 -9.76 -1.23
C HIS A 86 -2.17 -9.63 -1.64
N LEU A 87 -2.40 -8.65 -2.53
CA LEU A 87 -3.74 -8.42 -3.05
C LEU A 87 -4.24 -9.65 -3.81
N GLY A 88 -5.51 -9.97 -3.59
CA GLY A 88 -6.20 -10.90 -4.48
C GLY A 88 -6.39 -10.26 -5.85
N LYS A 89 -6.74 -11.08 -6.84
CA LYS A 89 -6.83 -10.64 -8.23
C LYS A 89 -7.79 -9.46 -8.41
N ALA A 90 -8.96 -9.51 -7.78
CA ALA A 90 -9.96 -8.45 -7.89
C ALA A 90 -9.45 -7.13 -7.31
N ASP A 91 -8.79 -7.20 -6.16
CA ASP A 91 -8.25 -6.00 -5.52
C ASP A 91 -7.08 -5.43 -6.30
N ALA A 92 -6.23 -6.28 -6.87
CA ALA A 92 -5.12 -5.84 -7.72
C ALA A 92 -5.62 -5.10 -8.96
N THR A 93 -6.67 -5.63 -9.60
CA THR A 93 -7.30 -4.99 -10.77
C THR A 93 -7.89 -3.63 -10.38
N GLN A 94 -8.56 -3.58 -9.24
CA GLN A 94 -9.18 -2.34 -8.75
C GLN A 94 -8.11 -1.28 -8.45
N LEU A 95 -7.03 -1.67 -7.81
CA LEU A 95 -5.94 -0.75 -7.50
C LEU A 95 -5.29 -0.23 -8.78
N ASP A 96 -5.02 -1.10 -9.76
CA ASP A 96 -4.45 -0.69 -11.04
C ASP A 96 -5.32 0.36 -11.72
N HIS A 97 -6.64 0.14 -11.71
CA HIS A 97 -7.60 1.09 -12.28
C HIS A 97 -7.51 2.45 -11.60
N HIS A 98 -7.49 2.48 -10.28
CA HIS A 98 -7.37 3.73 -9.53
C HIS A 98 -6.05 4.44 -9.78
N LEU A 99 -4.94 3.69 -9.80
CA LEU A 99 -3.62 4.27 -10.07
C LEU A 99 -3.57 4.94 -11.43
N ARG A 100 -4.13 4.30 -12.46
CA ARG A 100 -4.17 4.89 -13.80
C ARG A 100 -4.95 6.21 -13.80
N ARG A 101 -6.06 6.26 -13.10
CA ARG A 101 -6.86 7.48 -12.98
C ARG A 101 -6.12 8.57 -12.20
N TRP A 102 -5.55 8.22 -11.06
CA TRP A 102 -4.85 9.20 -10.22
C TRP A 102 -3.66 9.80 -10.92
N LEU A 103 -2.94 8.98 -11.68
CA LEU A 103 -1.71 9.40 -12.37
C LEU A 103 -1.97 9.97 -13.76
N GLY A 104 -3.23 9.97 -14.21
CA GLY A 104 -3.56 10.48 -15.53
C GLY A 104 -3.08 9.61 -16.69
N LEU A 105 -2.90 8.32 -16.46
CA LEU A 105 -2.45 7.39 -17.50
C LEU A 105 -3.65 6.94 -18.34
N GLN A 106 -3.42 6.85 -19.64
CA GLN A 106 -4.44 6.34 -20.55
C GLN A 106 -4.45 4.82 -20.54
N ASP A 107 -5.62 4.28 -20.76
CA ASP A 107 -5.80 2.84 -20.90
C ASP A 107 -5.61 2.40 -22.35
#